data_35f0dc7acf083ee57fd1b8538f14a6b1
#
_entry.id   35f0dc7acf083ee57fd1b8538f14a6b1
#
_cell.length_a   1.000
_cell.length_b   1.000
_cell.length_c   1.000
_cell.angle_alpha   90.00
_cell.angle_beta   90.00
_cell.angle_gamma   90.00
#
_symmetry.space_group_name_H-M   'P 1'
#
loop_
_entity.id
_entity.type
_entity.pdbx_description
1 polymer ?
#
loop_
_entity_poly.entity_id
_entity_poly.type
_entity_poly.pdbx_seq_one_letter_code
_entity_poly.pdbx_strand_id
1 'polypeptide(L)'
;MKIIDGKFGKLNKEEDFTLAEKLMIATEECVGVESKIKGNFVMIVEDEGGMARVATDLDAAGMLYLMEFIKATLMMSAFDEGAVH
;
A
#
# COMPACT_ATOMS: atom_id res chain seq x y z
N MET A 1 4.30 4.69 4.97
CA MET A 1 3.58 3.45 5.04
C MET A 1 4.52 2.29 5.07
N LYS A 2 4.24 1.35 5.95
CA LYS A 2 5.19 0.29 6.18
C LYS A 2 5.45 -0.58 4.99
N ILE A 3 4.45 -0.75 4.16
CA ILE A 3 4.60 -1.60 3.01
C ILE A 3 5.59 -1.05 2.03
N ILE A 4 5.81 0.25 2.09
CA ILE A 4 6.66 0.92 1.12
C ILE A 4 8.11 0.96 1.55
N ASP A 5 8.38 0.81 2.82
CA ASP A 5 9.73 0.95 3.32
C ASP A 5 10.48 -0.39 3.21
N GLY A 6 11.57 -0.50 3.92
CA GLY A 6 12.46 -1.64 3.82
C GLY A 6 11.85 -2.98 4.12
N LYS A 7 10.63 -3.00 4.58
CA LYS A 7 10.00 -4.26 4.87
C LYS A 7 9.73 -5.12 3.65
N PHE A 8 9.77 -4.52 2.50
CA PHE A 8 9.65 -5.32 1.30
C PHE A 8 10.69 -6.41 1.24
N GLY A 9 11.86 -6.17 1.78
CA GLY A 9 12.86 -7.20 1.83
C GLY A 9 12.42 -8.41 2.60
N LYS A 10 11.63 -8.18 3.64
CA LYS A 10 11.10 -9.30 4.42
C LYS A 10 9.98 -10.01 3.70
N LEU A 11 9.26 -9.32 2.87
CA LEU A 11 8.18 -9.94 2.13
C LEU A 11 8.69 -10.99 1.18
N ASN A 12 9.94 -10.93 0.83
CA ASN A 12 10.51 -11.96 -0.02
C ASN A 12 10.38 -13.33 0.60
N LYS A 13 10.37 -13.40 1.91
CA LYS A 13 10.20 -14.66 2.59
C LYS A 13 8.78 -15.16 2.57
N GLU A 14 7.88 -14.31 2.13
CA GLU A 14 6.47 -14.63 2.08
C GLU A 14 5.99 -14.85 0.67
N GLU A 15 6.90 -15.26 -0.20
CA GLU A 15 6.55 -15.49 -1.59
C GLU A 15 5.49 -16.54 -1.76
N ASP A 16 5.43 -17.48 -0.82
CA ASP A 16 4.45 -18.54 -0.91
C ASP A 16 3.06 -18.09 -0.48
N PHE A 17 2.95 -16.89 0.07
CA PHE A 17 1.67 -16.39 0.49
C PHE A 17 0.85 -15.99 -0.72
N THR A 18 -0.44 -16.28 -0.65
CA THR A 18 -1.35 -15.80 -1.69
C THR A 18 -1.55 -14.30 -1.51
N LEU A 19 -2.11 -13.67 -2.54
CA LEU A 19 -2.44 -12.25 -2.42
C LEU A 19 -3.40 -12.00 -1.28
N ALA A 20 -4.39 -12.89 -1.13
CA ALA A 20 -5.35 -12.72 -0.04
C ALA A 20 -4.66 -12.73 1.32
N GLU A 21 -3.70 -13.62 1.49
CA GLU A 21 -2.96 -13.68 2.75
C GLU A 21 -2.14 -12.42 2.97
N LYS A 22 -1.49 -11.94 1.92
CA LYS A 22 -0.71 -10.71 2.04
C LYS A 22 -1.58 -9.52 2.38
N LEU A 23 -2.78 -9.46 1.79
CA LEU A 23 -3.68 -8.37 2.06
C LEU A 23 -4.19 -8.41 3.50
N MET A 24 -4.41 -9.60 4.03
CA MET A 24 -4.80 -9.72 5.43
C MET A 24 -3.70 -9.23 6.35
N ILE A 25 -2.46 -9.57 6.05
CA ILE A 25 -1.34 -9.10 6.84
C ILE A 25 -1.25 -7.59 6.77
N ALA A 26 -1.41 -7.03 5.58
CA ALA A 26 -1.35 -5.59 5.40
C ALA A 26 -2.46 -4.90 6.18
N THR A 27 -3.67 -5.47 6.14
CA THR A 27 -4.78 -4.92 6.90
C THR A 27 -4.46 -4.89 8.38
N GLU A 28 -3.92 -5.99 8.87
CA GLU A 28 -3.57 -6.08 10.27
C GLU A 28 -2.57 -5.01 10.66
N GLU A 29 -1.56 -4.82 9.82
CA GLU A 29 -0.51 -3.86 10.14
C GLU A 29 -0.96 -2.42 10.00
N CYS A 30 -1.81 -2.15 9.03
CA CYS A 30 -2.21 -0.77 8.76
C CYS A 30 -3.32 -0.29 9.65
N VAL A 31 -4.29 -1.16 9.94
CA VAL A 31 -5.51 -0.74 10.62
C VAL A 31 -5.79 -1.61 11.84
N GLY A 32 -5.55 -2.92 11.72
CA GLY A 32 -5.99 -3.88 12.72
C GLY A 32 -7.33 -4.46 12.31
N VAL A 33 -7.42 -5.78 12.27
CA VAL A 33 -8.63 -6.42 11.74
C VAL A 33 -9.86 -6.16 12.58
N GLU A 34 -9.68 -5.86 13.86
CA GLU A 34 -10.83 -5.59 14.71
C GLU A 34 -10.98 -4.11 15.02
N SER A 35 -10.27 -3.29 14.29
CA SER A 35 -10.35 -1.86 14.46
C SER A 35 -11.72 -1.34 14.09
N LYS A 36 -12.15 -0.30 14.78
CA LYS A 36 -13.40 0.38 14.45
C LYS A 36 -13.15 1.75 13.86
N ILE A 37 -11.94 1.98 13.42
CA ILE A 37 -11.58 3.21 12.74
C ILE A 37 -12.37 3.33 11.46
N LYS A 38 -12.96 4.48 11.24
CA LYS A 38 -13.71 4.74 10.03
C LYS A 38 -12.90 5.62 9.10
N GLY A 39 -13.06 5.38 7.83
CA GLY A 39 -12.32 6.14 6.84
C GLY A 39 -12.50 5.52 5.48
N ASN A 40 -11.62 5.89 4.58
CA ASN A 40 -11.70 5.44 3.20
C ASN A 40 -10.41 4.70 2.83
N PHE A 41 -10.49 3.97 1.74
CA PHE A 41 -9.34 3.17 1.35
C PHE A 41 -9.19 3.13 -0.17
N VAL A 42 -7.96 2.89 -0.60
CA VAL A 42 -7.66 2.53 -1.98
C VAL A 42 -6.74 1.33 -1.90
N MET A 43 -7.08 0.30 -2.66
CA MET A 43 -6.28 -0.91 -2.70
C MET A 43 -5.91 -1.20 -4.14
N ILE A 44 -4.64 -1.42 -4.39
CA ILE A 44 -4.14 -1.74 -5.72
C ILE A 44 -3.33 -3.01 -5.59
N VAL A 45 -3.66 -3.99 -6.41
CA VAL A 45 -2.91 -5.25 -6.43
C VAL A 45 -2.52 -5.56 -7.86
N GLU A 46 -1.39 -6.22 -7.98
CA GLU A 46 -0.93 -6.71 -9.28
C GLU A 46 -0.67 -8.20 -9.12
N ASP A 47 -1.30 -9.02 -9.95
CA ASP A 47 -1.07 -10.45 -9.87
C ASP A 47 0.20 -10.81 -10.64
N GLU A 48 0.60 -12.06 -10.57
CA GLU A 48 1.87 -12.46 -11.18
C GLU A 48 1.81 -12.42 -12.70
N GLY A 49 0.63 -12.30 -13.26
CA GLY A 49 0.49 -12.12 -14.71
C GLY A 49 0.59 -10.68 -15.13
N GLY A 50 0.75 -9.77 -14.18
CA GLY A 50 0.84 -8.35 -14.48
C GLY A 50 -0.48 -7.63 -14.54
N MET A 51 -1.57 -8.30 -14.20
CA MET A 51 -2.88 -7.67 -14.20
C MET A 51 -3.06 -6.88 -12.92
N ALA A 52 -3.38 -5.60 -13.07
CA ALA A 52 -3.59 -4.72 -11.92
C ALA A 52 -5.08 -4.57 -11.65
N ARG A 53 -5.42 -4.53 -10.38
CA ARG A 53 -6.80 -4.35 -9.94
C ARG A 53 -6.84 -3.29 -8.87
N VAL A 54 -7.91 -2.51 -8.86
CA VAL A 54 -8.08 -1.42 -7.90
C VAL A 54 -9.42 -1.59 -7.22
N ALA A 55 -9.41 -1.45 -5.91
CA ALA A 55 -10.65 -1.43 -5.13
C ALA A 55 -10.62 -0.21 -4.24
N THR A 56 -11.74 0.50 -4.19
CA THR A 56 -11.81 1.71 -3.39
C THR A 56 -13.27 2.03 -3.11
N ASP A 57 -13.50 2.73 -2.00
CA ASP A 57 -14.83 3.25 -1.71
C ASP A 57 -14.90 4.75 -1.93
N LEU A 58 -13.89 5.31 -2.60
CA LEU A 58 -13.84 6.73 -2.91
C LEU A 58 -14.39 6.96 -4.31
N ASP A 59 -14.90 8.18 -4.54
CA ASP A 59 -15.25 8.58 -5.89
C ASP A 59 -13.97 8.96 -6.64
N ALA A 60 -14.12 9.31 -7.90
CA ALA A 60 -12.95 9.59 -8.74
C ALA A 60 -12.11 10.74 -8.19
N ALA A 61 -12.78 11.78 -7.71
CA ALA A 61 -12.06 12.95 -7.20
C ALA A 61 -11.26 12.59 -5.95
N GLY A 62 -11.89 11.84 -5.03
CA GLY A 62 -11.20 11.41 -3.82
C GLY A 62 -10.05 10.50 -4.11
N MET A 63 -10.21 9.61 -5.09
CA MET A 63 -9.16 8.70 -5.46
C MET A 63 -7.97 9.46 -6.05
N LEU A 64 -8.24 10.42 -6.92
CA LEU A 64 -7.18 11.22 -7.50
C LEU A 64 -6.44 12.00 -6.41
N TYR A 65 -7.17 12.54 -5.45
CA TYR A 65 -6.54 13.27 -4.36
C TYR A 65 -5.58 12.35 -3.58
N LEU A 66 -6.04 11.18 -3.22
CA LEU A 66 -5.19 10.27 -2.46
C LEU A 66 -3.99 9.80 -3.26
N MET A 67 -4.17 9.58 -4.55
CA MET A 67 -3.06 9.16 -5.38
C MET A 67 -2.00 10.24 -5.48
N GLU A 68 -2.44 11.50 -5.58
CA GLU A 68 -1.49 12.60 -5.58
C GLU A 68 -0.77 12.70 -4.24
N PHE A 69 -1.49 12.49 -3.16
CA PHE A 69 -0.88 12.50 -1.85
C PHE A 69 0.19 11.41 -1.72
N ILE A 70 -0.14 10.20 -2.17
CA ILE A 70 0.80 9.10 -2.11
C ILE A 70 2.03 9.39 -2.96
N LYS A 71 1.79 9.90 -4.15
CA LYS A 71 2.88 10.25 -5.05
C LYS A 71 3.81 11.27 -4.40
N ALA A 72 3.24 12.32 -3.83
CA ALA A 72 4.04 13.36 -3.20
C ALA A 72 4.84 12.79 -2.02
N THR A 73 4.21 11.92 -1.24
CA THR A 73 4.87 11.31 -0.10
C THR A 73 6.04 10.45 -0.54
N LEU A 74 5.84 9.66 -1.57
CA LEU A 74 6.90 8.81 -2.09
C LEU A 74 8.04 9.62 -2.66
N MET A 75 7.72 10.70 -3.36
CA MET A 75 8.75 11.54 -3.93
C MET A 75 9.57 12.21 -2.84
N MET A 76 8.91 12.68 -1.79
CA MET A 76 9.64 13.29 -0.70
C MET A 76 10.54 12.28 0.00
N SER A 77 10.05 11.09 0.22
CA SER A 77 10.83 10.04 0.83
C SER A 77 12.06 9.71 0.00
N ALA A 78 11.86 9.56 -1.29
CA ALA A 78 12.97 9.24 -2.18
C ALA A 78 13.97 10.38 -2.22
N PHE A 79 13.47 11.61 -2.20
CA PHE A 79 14.33 12.78 -2.24
C PHE A 79 15.16 12.87 -0.97
N ASP A 80 14.52 12.64 0.17
CA ASP A 80 15.23 12.69 1.45
C ASP A 80 16.31 11.63 1.49
N GLU A 81 16.01 10.44 1.02
CA GLU A 81 17.01 9.39 0.98
C GLU A 81 18.14 9.74 0.05
N GLY A 82 17.83 10.36 -1.06
CA GLY A 82 18.86 10.81 -1.97
C GLY A 82 19.73 11.87 -1.36
N ALA A 83 19.15 12.73 -0.55
CA ALA A 83 19.92 13.78 0.10
C ALA A 83 20.89 13.21 1.13
N VAL A 84 20.52 12.11 1.73
CA VAL A 84 21.39 11.48 2.73
C VAL A 84 22.54 10.76 2.08
N HIS A 85 22.32 10.29 0.89
CA HIS A 85 23.33 9.52 0.19
C HIS A 85 24.19 10.41 -0.70
#